data_d4239a8df184afe4bea75865f1ccb9c0
#
_entry.id   d4239a8df184afe4bea75865f1ccb9c0
#
_cell.length_a   1.000
_cell.length_b   1.000
_cell.length_c   1.000
_cell.angle_alpha   90.00
_cell.angle_beta   90.00
_cell.angle_gamma   90.00
#
_symmetry.space_group_name_H-M   'P 1'
#
loop_
_entity.id
_entity.type
_entity.pdbx_description
1 polymer ?
#
loop_
_entity_poly.entity_id
_entity_poly.type
_entity_poly.pdbx_seq_one_letter_code
_entity_poly.pdbx_strand_id
1 'polypeptide(L)'
;MTRQRGALPKGAQVTEEGARSSASQTIAAEDDGHDGRGNQAVKQELGHNVATTQRPAAQADRAARDNVNIRMPADGAYLSVLRTATAGLAARLDFTLDEIEDMRIAVDEACAMLLSQAIPGSDLECSFILGQDAMTVRVSVRCLAPRVPAGDTFAWTVLTALAGSVDAQVGPGDVLSIVLRKSRDSSRSA
;
A
#
# COMPACT_ATOMS: atom_id res chain seq x y z
N MET A 1 -24.34 -50.08 25.09
CA MET A 1 -23.44 -51.06 24.44
C MET A 1 -23.09 -50.47 23.11
N THR A 2 -21.93 -50.09 22.69
CA THR A 2 -20.55 -50.45 22.99
C THR A 2 -19.67 -49.26 22.64
N ARG A 3 -18.75 -48.92 23.51
CA ARG A 3 -17.69 -47.90 23.28
C ARG A 3 -16.65 -48.44 22.29
N GLN A 4 -16.20 -47.63 21.37
CA GLN A 4 -14.86 -47.83 20.81
C GLN A 4 -14.06 -46.54 20.88
N ARG A 5 -12.98 -46.60 21.62
CA ARG A 5 -11.87 -45.65 21.69
C ARG A 5 -10.85 -46.06 20.61
N GLY A 6 -10.35 -45.16 19.85
CA GLY A 6 -9.22 -45.34 18.94
C GLY A 6 -8.34 -44.07 18.98
N ALA A 7 -7.34 -44.16 19.66
CA ALA A 7 -5.89 -44.11 19.60
C ALA A 7 -5.32 -42.97 18.72
N LEU A 8 -4.60 -42.08 19.42
CA LEU A 8 -3.63 -41.11 18.89
C LEU A 8 -2.36 -41.80 18.37
N PRO A 9 -1.73 -41.33 17.30
CA PRO A 9 -0.32 -41.62 17.08
C PRO A 9 0.56 -40.52 17.64
N LYS A 10 1.51 -40.92 18.43
CA LYS A 10 2.68 -40.22 18.93
C LYS A 10 3.74 -40.12 17.81
N GLY A 11 4.42 -38.99 17.77
CA GLY A 11 5.87 -38.94 17.54
C GLY A 11 6.34 -38.72 16.10
N ALA A 12 6.82 -37.53 15.82
CA ALA A 12 7.96 -37.37 14.90
C ALA A 12 8.90 -36.30 15.48
N GLN A 13 10.13 -36.75 15.60
CA GLN A 13 11.26 -36.12 16.28
C GLN A 13 11.83 -34.94 15.46
N VAL A 14 12.30 -33.96 16.23
CA VAL A 14 13.23 -32.93 15.85
C VAL A 14 14.59 -33.55 15.51
N THR A 15 15.17 -33.21 14.38
CA THR A 15 16.59 -33.38 14.12
C THR A 15 17.19 -32.00 13.82
N GLU A 16 17.95 -31.51 14.81
CA GLU A 16 19.02 -30.52 14.62
C GLU A 16 20.23 -31.23 14.04
N GLU A 17 20.87 -30.62 13.05
CA GLU A 17 22.30 -30.68 12.71
C GLU A 17 22.47 -29.67 11.56
N GLY A 18 23.32 -28.65 11.56
CA GLY A 18 24.64 -28.54 12.13
C GLY A 18 25.56 -28.07 11.01
N ALA A 19 26.43 -27.12 11.33
CA ALA A 19 27.70 -26.76 10.67
C ALA A 19 27.70 -25.38 9.95
N ARG A 20 28.19 -24.36 10.60
CA ARG A 20 29.52 -23.75 10.62
C ARG A 20 30.28 -23.82 9.29
N SER A 21 30.58 -22.68 8.64
CA SER A 21 31.92 -22.43 8.12
C SER A 21 32.19 -20.94 7.91
N SER A 22 33.21 -20.52 8.59
CA SER A 22 33.93 -19.26 8.49
C SER A 22 34.72 -19.21 7.18
N ALA A 23 34.90 -18.04 6.60
CA ALA A 23 36.14 -17.66 5.94
C ALA A 23 36.25 -16.13 5.86
N SER A 24 37.07 -15.59 6.73
CA SER A 24 37.73 -14.31 6.60
C SER A 24 38.77 -14.42 5.49
N GLN A 25 38.88 -13.41 4.64
CA GLN A 25 40.13 -13.12 3.94
C GLN A 25 40.34 -11.62 3.85
N THR A 26 41.32 -11.21 4.64
CA THR A 26 42.07 -9.96 4.61
C THR A 26 43.24 -10.14 3.67
N ILE A 27 43.52 -9.24 2.75
CA ILE A 27 44.81 -8.91 2.16
C ILE A 27 44.70 -7.47 1.67
N ALA A 28 45.33 -6.52 2.27
CA ALA A 28 46.73 -6.07 2.22
C ALA A 28 46.94 -5.04 1.10
N ALA A 29 47.43 -3.91 1.58
CA ALA A 29 47.87 -2.72 0.88
C ALA A 29 49.12 -2.97 0.07
N GLU A 30 49.31 -2.22 -1.00
CA GLU A 30 50.61 -1.78 -1.47
C GLU A 30 50.48 -0.41 -2.16
N ASP A 31 51.29 0.43 -1.70
CA ASP A 31 51.89 1.69 -1.90
C ASP A 31 52.76 1.68 -3.16
N ASP A 32 52.80 2.79 -3.87
CA ASP A 32 53.93 3.40 -4.59
C ASP A 32 53.33 4.53 -5.47
N GLY A 33 53.57 5.81 -5.30
CA GLY A 33 54.81 6.54 -5.30
C GLY A 33 55.12 7.06 -6.70
N HIS A 34 55.00 8.30 -6.96
CA HIS A 34 55.98 9.20 -7.61
C HIS A 34 55.39 10.37 -8.42
N ASP A 35 55.60 11.57 -7.92
CA ASP A 35 56.32 12.73 -8.49
C ASP A 35 55.92 13.26 -9.87
N GLY A 36 55.79 14.59 -9.91
CA GLY A 36 56.13 15.31 -11.12
C GLY A 36 55.29 16.57 -11.46
N ARG A 37 55.56 17.66 -10.79
CA ARG A 37 55.69 19.06 -11.30
C ARG A 37 54.96 19.43 -12.59
N GLY A 38 54.16 20.51 -12.50
CA GLY A 38 53.77 21.29 -13.69
C GLY A 38 52.89 22.47 -13.34
N ASN A 39 53.51 23.54 -12.88
CA ASN A 39 52.96 24.84 -12.69
C ASN A 39 52.64 25.48 -14.07
N GLN A 40 51.39 25.86 -14.29
CA GLN A 40 51.08 27.02 -15.14
C GLN A 40 49.75 27.64 -14.79
N ALA A 41 49.83 28.83 -14.29
CA ALA A 41 48.73 29.75 -14.11
C ALA A 41 48.10 30.16 -15.46
N VAL A 42 46.82 30.04 -15.58
CA VAL A 42 46.04 30.83 -16.54
C VAL A 42 44.80 31.39 -15.79
N LYS A 43 44.86 32.71 -15.63
CA LYS A 43 43.70 33.54 -15.31
C LYS A 43 42.66 33.39 -16.41
N GLN A 44 41.45 33.05 -16.09
CA GLN A 44 40.29 33.48 -16.88
C GLN A 44 39.05 33.52 -15.98
N GLU A 45 38.64 34.71 -15.80
CA GLU A 45 37.31 35.33 -15.86
C GLU A 45 36.15 34.70 -15.07
N LEU A 46 35.67 35.53 -14.12
CA LEU A 46 34.37 35.45 -13.50
C LEU A 46 33.24 35.37 -14.53
N GLY A 47 32.74 34.18 -14.78
CA GLY A 47 31.44 33.98 -15.35
C GLY A 47 30.48 33.57 -14.22
N HIS A 48 29.61 34.48 -13.82
CA HIS A 48 28.48 34.18 -12.94
C HIS A 48 27.52 33.25 -13.68
N ASN A 49 27.75 31.97 -13.55
CA ASN A 49 26.75 30.97 -13.95
C ASN A 49 25.87 30.69 -12.74
N VAL A 50 24.80 31.49 -12.61
CA VAL A 50 23.66 31.15 -11.78
C VAL A 50 23.04 29.90 -12.41
N ALA A 51 23.49 28.72 -11.97
CA ALA A 51 22.82 27.47 -12.27
C ALA A 51 21.44 27.54 -11.62
N THR A 52 20.46 28.03 -12.35
CA THR A 52 19.06 27.82 -12.09
C THR A 52 18.86 26.30 -12.10
N THR A 53 18.86 25.70 -10.92
CA THR A 53 18.51 24.29 -10.75
C THR A 53 17.04 24.14 -11.15
N GLN A 54 16.79 23.95 -12.44
CA GLN A 54 15.50 23.51 -12.93
C GLN A 54 15.26 22.11 -12.32
N ARG A 55 14.46 22.08 -11.29
CA ARG A 55 13.90 20.85 -10.76
C ARG A 55 13.19 20.15 -11.92
N PRO A 56 13.59 18.93 -12.30
CA PRO A 56 12.94 18.26 -13.43
C PRO A 56 11.45 18.10 -13.13
N ALA A 57 10.61 18.49 -14.09
CA ALA A 57 9.15 18.45 -14.01
C ALA A 57 8.59 17.06 -13.60
N ALA A 58 9.34 15.99 -13.88
CA ALA A 58 9.03 14.62 -13.45
C ALA A 58 9.06 14.42 -11.93
N GLN A 59 9.75 15.27 -11.16
CA GLN A 59 9.73 15.21 -9.69
C GLN A 59 8.56 16.01 -9.10
N ALA A 60 8.05 17.02 -9.79
CA ALA A 60 6.87 17.77 -9.37
C ALA A 60 5.59 16.92 -9.51
N ASP A 61 5.51 16.08 -10.54
CA ASP A 61 4.34 15.19 -10.75
C ASP A 61 4.35 13.97 -9.80
N ARG A 62 5.51 13.57 -9.30
CA ARG A 62 5.66 12.51 -8.30
C ARG A 62 5.30 12.96 -6.88
N ALA A 63 5.42 14.25 -6.58
CA ALA A 63 5.02 14.85 -5.31
C ALA A 63 3.49 15.01 -5.16
N ALA A 64 2.73 14.82 -6.26
CA ALA A 64 1.30 15.06 -6.27
C ALA A 64 0.44 13.84 -5.89
N ARG A 65 1.00 12.61 -5.87
CA ARG A 65 0.23 11.38 -5.58
C ARG A 65 1.10 10.30 -4.96
N ASP A 66 0.96 10.08 -3.66
CA ASP A 66 1.50 8.89 -3.02
C ASP A 66 0.57 7.70 -3.30
N ASN A 67 1.14 6.55 -3.64
CA ASN A 67 0.38 5.32 -3.84
C ASN A 67 0.88 4.25 -2.87
N VAL A 68 -0.03 3.70 -2.05
CA VAL A 68 0.24 2.61 -1.12
C VAL A 68 -0.61 1.42 -1.51
N ASN A 69 0.01 0.27 -1.73
CA ASN A 69 -0.69 -0.97 -2.07
C ASN A 69 -0.52 -1.99 -0.95
N ILE A 70 -1.63 -2.58 -0.55
CA ILE A 70 -1.69 -3.64 0.47
C ILE A 70 -2.35 -4.86 -0.18
N ARG A 71 -1.71 -6.01 -0.07
CA ARG A 71 -2.24 -7.30 -0.49
C ARG A 71 -2.26 -8.24 0.70
N MET A 72 -3.37 -8.93 0.90
CA MET A 72 -3.59 -9.84 2.01
C MET A 72 -4.56 -10.95 1.60
N PRO A 73 -4.65 -12.06 2.35
CA PRO A 73 -5.70 -13.04 2.13
C PRO A 73 -7.10 -12.40 2.14
N ALA A 74 -7.99 -12.84 1.25
CA ALA A 74 -9.38 -12.38 1.21
C ALA A 74 -10.18 -13.01 2.37
N ASP A 75 -9.87 -12.58 3.59
CA ASP A 75 -10.48 -13.05 4.84
C ASP A 75 -10.71 -11.87 5.78
N GLY A 76 -11.92 -11.83 6.38
CA GLY A 76 -12.34 -10.78 7.32
C GLY A 76 -11.43 -10.60 8.53
N ALA A 77 -10.68 -11.63 8.94
CA ALA A 77 -9.72 -11.55 10.03
C ALA A 77 -8.62 -10.50 9.82
N TYR A 78 -8.30 -10.17 8.58
CA TYR A 78 -7.24 -9.21 8.23
C TYR A 78 -7.73 -7.77 8.05
N LEU A 79 -9.04 -7.50 8.10
CA LEU A 79 -9.60 -6.16 7.86
C LEU A 79 -9.10 -5.09 8.83
N SER A 80 -8.67 -5.49 10.04
CA SER A 80 -8.07 -4.57 11.02
C SER A 80 -6.82 -3.88 10.47
N VAL A 81 -6.08 -4.52 9.56
CA VAL A 81 -4.90 -3.95 8.90
C VAL A 81 -5.34 -2.78 8.01
N LEU A 82 -6.39 -2.98 7.20
CA LEU A 82 -6.92 -1.91 6.33
C LEU A 82 -7.50 -0.75 7.12
N ARG A 83 -8.21 -1.01 8.21
CA ARG A 83 -8.70 0.05 9.11
C ARG A 83 -7.57 0.93 9.62
N THR A 84 -6.49 0.30 10.09
CA THR A 84 -5.32 1.03 10.62
C THR A 84 -4.61 1.80 9.51
N ALA A 85 -4.42 1.19 8.34
CA ALA A 85 -3.80 1.85 7.19
C ALA A 85 -4.64 3.04 6.72
N THR A 86 -5.96 2.87 6.60
CA THR A 86 -6.89 3.93 6.20
C THR A 86 -6.79 5.12 7.14
N ALA A 87 -6.84 4.89 8.47
CA ALA A 87 -6.72 5.96 9.45
C ALA A 87 -5.39 6.71 9.37
N GLY A 88 -4.27 5.98 9.31
CA GLY A 88 -2.94 6.58 9.23
C GLY A 88 -2.72 7.38 7.93
N LEU A 89 -3.23 6.89 6.80
CA LEU A 89 -3.11 7.57 5.51
C LEU A 89 -4.03 8.79 5.41
N ALA A 90 -5.26 8.70 5.93
CA ALA A 90 -6.19 9.83 5.99
C ALA A 90 -5.67 10.96 6.92
N ALA A 91 -5.07 10.59 8.05
CA ALA A 91 -4.43 11.55 8.96
C ALA A 91 -3.28 12.33 8.29
N ARG A 92 -2.52 11.71 7.36
CA ARG A 92 -1.48 12.41 6.58
C ARG A 92 -2.03 13.48 5.62
N LEU A 93 -3.30 13.39 5.28
CA LEU A 93 -4.01 14.36 4.42
C LEU A 93 -4.75 15.41 5.25
N ASP A 94 -4.50 15.48 6.57
CA ASP A 94 -5.16 16.39 7.50
C ASP A 94 -6.69 16.25 7.51
N PHE A 95 -7.19 15.02 7.28
CA PHE A 95 -8.60 14.71 7.44
C PHE A 95 -9.00 14.86 8.90
N THR A 96 -10.23 15.33 9.14
CA THR A 96 -10.80 15.39 10.49
C THR A 96 -11.03 13.99 11.05
N LEU A 97 -11.21 13.88 12.37
CA LEU A 97 -11.51 12.60 13.01
C LEU A 97 -12.79 11.97 12.42
N ASP A 98 -13.81 12.77 12.15
CA ASP A 98 -15.07 12.30 11.55
C ASP A 98 -14.82 11.78 10.13
N GLU A 99 -14.06 12.49 9.30
CA GLU A 99 -13.71 12.03 7.95
C GLU A 99 -12.85 10.75 7.96
N ILE A 100 -11.96 10.61 8.95
CA ILE A 100 -11.15 9.38 9.14
C ILE A 100 -12.07 8.21 9.50
N GLU A 101 -12.98 8.39 10.45
CA GLU A 101 -13.93 7.34 10.85
C GLU A 101 -14.88 6.97 9.70
N ASP A 102 -15.39 7.95 8.97
CA ASP A 102 -16.20 7.73 7.77
C ASP A 102 -15.48 6.84 6.76
N MET A 103 -14.21 7.16 6.46
CA MET A 103 -13.43 6.36 5.51
C MET A 103 -13.12 4.96 6.03
N ARG A 104 -12.88 4.79 7.33
CA ARG A 104 -12.67 3.47 7.94
C ARG A 104 -13.91 2.59 7.79
N ILE A 105 -15.08 3.14 8.09
CA ILE A 105 -16.37 2.43 7.96
C ILE A 105 -16.64 2.12 6.49
N ALA A 106 -16.42 3.08 5.58
CA ALA A 106 -16.62 2.87 4.15
C ALA A 106 -15.72 1.76 3.57
N VAL A 107 -14.44 1.73 3.97
CA VAL A 107 -13.50 0.68 3.54
C VAL A 107 -13.92 -0.69 4.09
N ASP A 108 -14.35 -0.78 5.34
CA ASP A 108 -14.85 -2.02 5.93
C ASP A 108 -16.07 -2.55 5.19
N GLU A 109 -17.04 -1.70 4.90
CA GLU A 109 -18.28 -2.08 4.18
C GLU A 109 -17.95 -2.52 2.74
N ALA A 110 -17.08 -1.78 2.04
CA ALA A 110 -16.63 -2.17 0.71
C ALA A 110 -15.94 -3.55 0.72
N CYS A 111 -15.08 -3.79 1.71
CA CYS A 111 -14.44 -5.10 1.89
C CYS A 111 -15.47 -6.20 2.17
N ALA A 112 -16.46 -5.97 3.05
CA ALA A 112 -17.49 -6.95 3.37
C ALA A 112 -18.29 -7.35 2.12
N MET A 113 -18.66 -6.37 1.29
CA MET A 113 -19.35 -6.61 0.01
C MET A 113 -18.51 -7.45 -0.94
N LEU A 114 -17.21 -7.17 -1.06
CA LEU A 114 -16.30 -7.91 -1.93
C LEU A 114 -16.00 -9.31 -1.42
N LEU A 115 -15.75 -9.47 -0.13
CA LEU A 115 -15.45 -10.76 0.50
C LEU A 115 -16.59 -11.76 0.36
N SER A 116 -17.84 -11.28 0.30
CA SER A 116 -19.02 -12.13 0.07
C SER A 116 -19.00 -12.84 -1.28
N GLN A 117 -18.22 -12.34 -2.25
CA GLN A 117 -18.09 -12.87 -3.61
C GLN A 117 -16.71 -13.43 -3.91
N ALA A 118 -15.76 -13.32 -2.97
CA ALA A 118 -14.38 -13.72 -3.15
C ALA A 118 -14.23 -15.23 -3.40
N ILE A 119 -13.31 -15.60 -4.26
CA ILE A 119 -12.89 -17.00 -4.40
C ILE A 119 -12.16 -17.41 -3.12
N PRO A 120 -12.54 -18.53 -2.47
CA PRO A 120 -11.84 -19.03 -1.29
C PRO A 120 -10.33 -19.17 -1.54
N GLY A 121 -9.50 -18.61 -0.65
CA GLY A 121 -8.04 -18.64 -0.77
C GLY A 121 -7.47 -17.62 -1.76
N SER A 122 -8.29 -16.72 -2.33
CA SER A 122 -7.79 -15.59 -3.11
C SER A 122 -7.24 -14.48 -2.23
N ASP A 123 -6.64 -13.46 -2.86
CA ASP A 123 -6.16 -12.26 -2.18
C ASP A 123 -7.15 -11.11 -2.34
N LEU A 124 -7.22 -10.28 -1.31
CA LEU A 124 -7.79 -8.95 -1.32
C LEU A 124 -6.67 -7.94 -1.60
N GLU A 125 -6.84 -7.10 -2.61
CA GLU A 125 -5.91 -6.04 -2.95
C GLU A 125 -6.54 -4.69 -2.63
N CYS A 126 -5.81 -3.83 -1.92
CA CYS A 126 -6.24 -2.49 -1.57
C CYS A 126 -5.17 -1.48 -1.99
N SER A 127 -5.57 -0.51 -2.82
CA SER A 127 -4.70 0.57 -3.30
C SER A 127 -5.21 1.90 -2.77
N PHE A 128 -4.34 2.65 -2.12
CA PHE A 128 -4.58 3.99 -1.62
C PHE A 128 -3.83 4.98 -2.49
N ILE A 129 -4.54 5.93 -3.08
CA ILE A 129 -3.97 7.03 -3.86
C ILE A 129 -4.22 8.31 -3.08
N LEU A 130 -3.13 8.91 -2.59
CA LEU A 130 -3.17 10.12 -1.79
C LEU A 130 -2.95 11.31 -2.73
N GLY A 131 -3.98 12.11 -2.92
CA GLY A 131 -3.91 13.39 -3.62
C GLY A 131 -3.61 14.52 -2.65
N GLN A 132 -3.66 15.75 -3.15
CA GLN A 132 -3.42 16.94 -2.33
C GLN A 132 -4.55 17.17 -1.31
N ASP A 133 -5.80 16.99 -1.76
CA ASP A 133 -7.01 17.26 -0.97
C ASP A 133 -8.00 16.08 -0.98
N ALA A 134 -7.59 14.92 -1.45
CA ALA A 134 -8.47 13.75 -1.54
C ALA A 134 -7.72 12.45 -1.41
N MET A 135 -8.38 11.46 -0.83
CA MET A 135 -7.94 10.08 -0.81
C MET A 135 -8.86 9.24 -1.69
N THR A 136 -8.26 8.41 -2.55
CA THR A 136 -8.98 7.39 -3.30
C THR A 136 -8.53 6.03 -2.81
N VAL A 137 -9.47 5.18 -2.45
CA VAL A 137 -9.22 3.79 -2.03
C VAL A 137 -9.89 2.87 -3.03
N ARG A 138 -9.12 1.98 -3.64
CA ARG A 138 -9.62 0.90 -4.50
C ARG A 138 -9.43 -0.42 -3.78
N VAL A 139 -10.50 -1.14 -3.55
CA VAL A 139 -10.47 -2.50 -3.02
C VAL A 139 -10.88 -3.46 -4.11
N SER A 140 -10.18 -4.57 -4.27
CA SER A 140 -10.38 -5.51 -5.38
C SER A 140 -10.23 -6.95 -4.92
N VAL A 141 -11.02 -7.85 -5.50
CA VAL A 141 -10.96 -9.29 -5.23
C VAL A 141 -11.32 -10.08 -6.47
N ARG A 142 -10.78 -11.29 -6.62
CA ARG A 142 -11.18 -12.21 -7.69
C ARG A 142 -12.44 -12.97 -7.29
N CYS A 143 -13.41 -13.04 -8.22
CA CYS A 143 -14.69 -13.71 -8.06
C CYS A 143 -14.84 -14.82 -9.10
N LEU A 144 -15.71 -15.80 -8.87
CA LEU A 144 -16.09 -16.79 -9.91
C LEU A 144 -17.13 -16.23 -10.87
N ALA A 145 -18.07 -15.42 -10.37
CA ALA A 145 -19.13 -14.79 -11.14
C ALA A 145 -19.41 -13.42 -10.51
N PRO A 146 -18.55 -12.42 -10.82
CA PRO A 146 -18.62 -11.12 -10.19
C PRO A 146 -19.94 -10.41 -10.50
N ARG A 147 -20.56 -9.86 -9.48
CA ARG A 147 -21.76 -9.04 -9.60
C ARG A 147 -21.48 -7.67 -9.01
N VAL A 148 -21.60 -6.65 -9.85
CA VAL A 148 -21.53 -5.27 -9.38
C VAL A 148 -22.66 -5.05 -8.39
N PRO A 149 -22.40 -4.52 -7.18
CA PRO A 149 -23.44 -4.19 -6.22
C PRO A 149 -24.44 -3.19 -6.82
N ALA A 150 -25.72 -3.41 -6.57
CA ALA A 150 -26.74 -2.49 -7.06
C ALA A 150 -26.68 -1.16 -6.31
N GLY A 151 -26.74 -0.04 -7.04
CA GLY A 151 -26.59 1.30 -6.50
C GLY A 151 -27.78 1.79 -5.66
N ASP A 152 -28.88 1.03 -5.64
CA ASP A 152 -30.11 1.32 -4.89
C ASP A 152 -30.19 0.59 -3.54
N THR A 153 -29.13 -0.13 -3.15
CA THR A 153 -29.08 -0.83 -1.86
C THR A 153 -28.78 0.13 -0.71
N PHE A 154 -29.26 -0.23 0.49
CA PHE A 154 -28.94 0.53 1.71
C PHE A 154 -27.41 0.62 1.93
N ALA A 155 -26.68 -0.49 1.76
CA ALA A 155 -25.23 -0.52 1.89
C ALA A 155 -24.55 0.47 0.93
N TRP A 156 -25.02 0.55 -0.32
CA TRP A 156 -24.49 1.52 -1.30
C TRP A 156 -24.78 2.97 -0.90
N THR A 157 -25.96 3.24 -0.37
CA THR A 157 -26.33 4.56 0.15
C THR A 157 -25.40 4.96 1.31
N VAL A 158 -25.13 4.05 2.23
CA VAL A 158 -24.17 4.27 3.34
C VAL A 158 -22.78 4.56 2.80
N LEU A 159 -22.26 3.74 1.88
CA LEU A 159 -20.95 3.97 1.27
C LEU A 159 -20.85 5.35 0.64
N THR A 160 -21.85 5.76 -0.12
CA THR A 160 -21.87 7.07 -0.81
C THR A 160 -21.91 8.23 0.19
N ALA A 161 -22.66 8.10 1.27
CA ALA A 161 -22.72 9.11 2.33
C ALA A 161 -21.38 9.28 3.04
N LEU A 162 -20.68 8.19 3.31
CA LEU A 162 -19.39 8.20 4.04
C LEU A 162 -18.22 8.62 3.15
N ALA A 163 -18.11 8.06 1.95
CA ALA A 163 -16.95 8.29 1.07
C ALA A 163 -17.12 9.49 0.14
N GLY A 164 -18.35 10.00 -0.05
CA GLY A 164 -18.64 11.09 -0.99
C GLY A 164 -18.78 10.64 -2.44
N SER A 165 -17.91 9.77 -2.95
CA SER A 165 -18.03 9.16 -4.27
C SER A 165 -17.67 7.69 -4.21
N VAL A 166 -18.51 6.85 -4.82
CA VAL A 166 -18.35 5.39 -4.87
C VAL A 166 -18.61 4.92 -6.29
N ASP A 167 -17.73 4.03 -6.78
CA ASP A 167 -17.88 3.34 -8.05
C ASP A 167 -17.54 1.86 -7.89
N ALA A 168 -18.18 1.00 -8.66
CA ALA A 168 -17.87 -0.43 -8.69
C ALA A 168 -17.83 -0.95 -10.12
N GLN A 169 -16.84 -1.80 -10.39
CA GLN A 169 -16.62 -2.34 -11.72
C GLN A 169 -16.06 -3.77 -11.69
N VAL A 170 -16.36 -4.51 -12.74
CA VAL A 170 -15.72 -5.79 -13.03
C VAL A 170 -14.62 -5.54 -14.07
N GLY A 171 -13.40 -5.88 -13.72
CA GLY A 171 -12.24 -5.80 -14.59
C GLY A 171 -11.88 -7.16 -15.22
N PRO A 172 -10.79 -7.21 -16.01
CA PRO A 172 -10.27 -8.42 -16.60
C PRO A 172 -9.96 -9.50 -15.55
N GLY A 173 -10.22 -10.78 -15.89
CA GLY A 173 -9.95 -11.91 -15.00
C GLY A 173 -10.94 -12.01 -13.83
N ASP A 174 -12.18 -11.53 -14.03
CA ASP A 174 -13.25 -11.59 -13.05
C ASP A 174 -12.90 -10.90 -11.73
N VAL A 175 -12.16 -9.79 -11.82
CA VAL A 175 -11.80 -8.96 -10.66
C VAL A 175 -12.92 -7.94 -10.42
N LEU A 176 -13.62 -8.08 -9.30
CA LEU A 176 -14.57 -7.09 -8.82
C LEU A 176 -13.83 -6.05 -7.96
N SER A 177 -14.07 -4.78 -8.25
CA SER A 177 -13.45 -3.65 -7.54
C SER A 177 -14.50 -2.65 -7.09
N ILE A 178 -14.30 -2.10 -5.89
CA ILE A 178 -15.03 -0.93 -5.39
C ILE A 178 -14.00 0.19 -5.20
N VAL A 179 -14.34 1.39 -5.69
CA VAL A 179 -13.52 2.58 -5.60
C VAL A 179 -14.25 3.61 -4.77
N LEU A 180 -13.62 4.04 -3.69
CA LEU A 180 -14.10 5.06 -2.77
C LEU A 180 -13.23 6.31 -2.95
N ARG A 181 -13.85 7.49 -2.95
CA ARG A 181 -13.10 8.76 -2.97
C ARG A 181 -13.71 9.74 -2.00
N LYS A 182 -12.89 10.22 -1.07
CA LYS A 182 -13.21 11.28 -0.11
C LYS A 182 -12.32 12.48 -0.38
N SER A 183 -12.93 13.64 -0.55
CA SER A 183 -12.21 14.92 -0.55
C SER A 183 -12.26 15.52 0.84
N ARG A 184 -11.16 16.15 1.26
CA ARG A 184 -11.12 16.90 2.51
C ARG A 184 -12.08 18.08 2.44
N ASP A 185 -12.79 18.33 3.53
CA ASP A 185 -13.67 19.47 3.63
C ASP A 185 -12.84 20.77 3.73
N SER A 186 -12.89 21.60 2.69
CA SER A 186 -12.10 22.83 2.58
C SER A 186 -12.68 24.00 3.40
N SER A 187 -13.78 23.80 4.10
CA SER A 187 -14.46 24.86 4.87
C SER A 187 -13.70 25.31 6.14
N ARG A 188 -12.52 24.73 6.45
CA ARG A 188 -11.72 25.00 7.67
C ARG A 188 -10.44 25.80 7.47
N SER A 189 -10.16 26.29 6.27
CA SER A 189 -8.99 27.16 6.00
C SER A 189 -9.39 28.64 5.98
N ALA A 190 -10.04 29.10 7.05
CA ALA A 190 -10.30 30.53 7.26
C ALA A 190 -9.88 30.92 8.69
#